data_adce8f9da1d2d5ecc27ce7451dcd3767
#
_entry.id   adce8f9da1d2d5ecc27ce7451dcd3767
#
_cell.length_a   1.000
_cell.length_b   1.000
_cell.length_c   1.000
_cell.angle_alpha   90.00
_cell.angle_beta   90.00
_cell.angle_gamma   90.00
#
_symmetry.space_group_name_H-M   'P 1'
#
loop_
_entity.id
_entity.type
_entity.pdbx_description
1 polymer ?
#
loop_
_entity_poly.entity_id
_entity_poly.type
_entity_poly.pdbx_seq_one_letter_code
_entity_poly.pdbx_strand_id
1 'polypeptide(L)'
;HATKFAVEGLSDCLRMELAPFGIDVVVVQPGAIRTEWSGIAREALLAASGHGPYSQQARMTAGLLGGADRGHGAAPEAVARAVADALSANRPKTRYR
;
A
#
# COMPACT_ATOMS: atom_id res chain seq x y z
N HIS A 1 8.68 -4.44 4.09
CA HIS A 1 7.69 -4.11 5.14
C HIS A 1 8.21 -3.06 6.12
N ALA A 2 9.47 -3.12 6.57
CA ALA A 2 10.06 -2.13 7.49
C ALA A 2 9.95 -0.69 6.96
N THR A 3 10.15 -0.49 5.65
CA THR A 3 10.02 0.83 5.02
C THR A 3 8.60 1.40 5.10
N LYS A 4 7.58 0.55 5.03
CA LYS A 4 6.18 0.98 5.17
C LYS A 4 5.87 1.42 6.60
N PHE A 5 6.37 0.71 7.61
CA PHE A 5 6.27 1.15 9.01
C PHE A 5 7.01 2.45 9.27
N ALA A 6 8.19 2.64 8.65
CA ALA A 6 8.93 3.89 8.75
C ALA A 6 8.15 5.08 8.18
N VAL A 7 7.47 4.91 7.05
CA VAL A 7 6.59 5.95 6.46
C VAL A 7 5.44 6.29 7.40
N GLU A 8 4.81 5.30 8.03
CA GLU A 8 3.73 5.54 9.01
C GLU A 8 4.23 6.36 10.20
N GLY A 9 5.34 5.94 10.82
CA GLY A 9 5.92 6.66 11.97
C GLY A 9 6.36 8.07 11.61
N LEU A 10 7.02 8.25 10.47
CA LEU A 10 7.42 9.58 9.98
C LEU A 10 6.20 10.48 9.73
N SER A 11 5.15 9.94 9.14
CA SER A 11 3.92 10.69 8.89
C SER A 11 3.24 11.15 10.17
N ASP A 12 3.26 10.32 11.21
CA ASP A 12 2.71 10.68 12.53
C ASP A 12 3.54 11.80 13.21
N CYS A 13 4.87 11.72 13.13
CA CYS A 13 5.76 12.79 13.62
C CYS A 13 5.53 14.09 12.85
N LEU A 14 5.52 14.06 11.53
CA LEU A 14 5.27 15.22 10.68
C LEU A 14 3.91 15.87 10.98
N ARG A 15 2.90 15.07 11.25
CA ARG A 15 1.56 15.59 11.62
C ARG A 15 1.63 16.43 12.88
N MET A 16 2.37 15.99 13.89
CA MET A 16 2.54 16.71 15.14
C MET A 16 3.34 18.01 14.93
N GLU A 17 4.42 17.93 14.15
CA GLU A 17 5.29 19.08 13.88
C GLU A 17 4.61 20.17 13.04
N LEU A 18 3.77 19.76 12.08
CA LEU A 18 3.15 20.67 11.12
C LEU A 18 1.77 21.19 11.54
N ALA A 19 1.14 20.57 12.53
CA ALA A 19 -0.16 20.99 13.04
C ALA A 19 -0.20 22.48 13.48
N PRO A 20 0.82 23.04 14.17
CA PRO A 20 0.83 24.46 14.54
C PRO A 20 0.82 25.41 13.34
N PHE A 21 1.20 24.93 12.15
CA PHE A 21 1.22 25.71 10.91
C PHE A 21 -0.06 25.55 10.08
N GLY A 22 -1.05 24.82 10.59
CA GLY A 22 -2.30 24.55 9.89
C GLY A 22 -2.14 23.59 8.70
N ILE A 23 -1.12 22.75 8.71
CA ILE A 23 -0.85 21.76 7.66
C ILE A 23 -1.32 20.39 8.14
N ASP A 24 -2.23 19.78 7.38
CA ASP A 24 -2.71 18.43 7.62
C ASP A 24 -1.84 17.39 6.89
N VAL A 25 -1.42 16.36 7.62
CA VAL A 25 -0.69 15.23 7.06
C VAL A 25 -1.62 14.01 7.02
N VAL A 26 -1.95 13.58 5.82
CA VAL A 26 -2.87 12.48 5.55
C VAL A 26 -2.12 11.27 4.98
N VAL A 27 -2.43 10.09 5.46
CA VAL A 27 -1.88 8.82 4.94
C VAL A 27 -2.98 8.05 4.23
N VAL A 28 -2.74 7.69 2.98
CA VAL A 28 -3.60 6.77 2.23
C VAL A 28 -3.02 5.36 2.36
N GLN A 29 -3.83 4.43 2.84
CA GLN A 29 -3.44 3.04 3.11
C GLN A 29 -4.21 2.08 2.19
N PRO A 30 -3.84 1.98 0.90
CA PRO A 30 -4.56 1.10 -0.02
C PRO A 30 -4.42 -0.36 0.40
N GLY A 31 -5.52 -1.10 0.33
CA GLY A 31 -5.48 -2.56 0.41
C GLY A 31 -4.98 -3.19 -0.89
N ALA A 32 -5.57 -4.30 -1.31
CA ALA A 32 -5.25 -4.91 -2.59
C ALA A 32 -5.81 -4.04 -3.73
N ILE A 33 -4.93 -3.52 -4.57
CA ILE A 33 -5.27 -2.71 -5.75
C ILE A 33 -4.83 -3.46 -7.00
N ARG A 34 -5.68 -3.49 -8.02
CA ARG A 34 -5.34 -4.06 -9.32
C ARG A 34 -4.35 -3.17 -10.05
N THR A 35 -3.09 -3.57 -10.05
CA THR A 35 -1.99 -2.91 -10.74
C THR A 35 -1.00 -3.97 -11.23
N GLU A 36 -0.09 -3.60 -12.09
CA GLU A 36 0.99 -4.49 -12.55
C GLU A 36 1.96 -4.91 -11.45
N TRP A 37 1.90 -4.25 -10.28
CA TRP A 37 2.84 -4.49 -9.18
C TRP A 37 2.80 -5.94 -8.68
N SER A 38 1.62 -6.55 -8.57
CA SER A 38 1.47 -7.92 -8.10
C SER A 38 2.12 -8.93 -9.04
N GLY A 39 2.02 -8.72 -10.35
CA GLY A 39 2.72 -9.53 -11.35
C GLY A 39 4.23 -9.41 -11.23
N ILE A 40 4.75 -8.19 -11.17
CA ILE A 40 6.20 -7.92 -11.01
C ILE A 40 6.73 -8.51 -9.71
N ALA A 41 6.03 -8.32 -8.60
CA ALA A 41 6.41 -8.85 -7.30
C ALA A 41 6.41 -10.38 -7.26
N ARG A 42 5.43 -11.01 -7.92
CA ARG A 42 5.33 -12.46 -8.05
C ARG A 42 6.52 -13.03 -8.84
N GLU A 43 6.85 -12.45 -9.98
CA GLU A 43 7.98 -12.87 -10.80
C GLU A 43 9.30 -12.73 -10.04
N ALA A 44 9.53 -11.59 -9.40
CA ALA A 44 10.73 -11.36 -8.59
C ALA A 44 10.85 -12.35 -7.43
N LEU A 45 9.74 -12.65 -6.73
CA LEU A 45 9.71 -13.61 -5.65
C LEU A 45 10.07 -15.03 -6.13
N LEU A 46 9.49 -15.47 -7.24
CA LEU A 46 9.76 -16.80 -7.79
C LEU A 46 11.19 -16.91 -8.35
N ALA A 47 11.70 -15.86 -8.97
CA ALA A 47 13.10 -15.81 -9.43
C ALA A 47 14.09 -15.92 -8.27
N ALA A 48 13.82 -15.21 -7.16
CA ALA A 48 14.70 -15.20 -6.00
C ALA A 48 14.60 -16.45 -5.13
N SER A 49 13.40 -17.02 -4.95
CA SER A 49 13.11 -18.05 -3.95
C SER A 49 12.29 -19.22 -4.47
N GLY A 50 12.01 -19.29 -5.77
CA GLY A 50 11.25 -20.40 -6.38
C GLY A 50 11.98 -21.74 -6.39
N HIS A 51 13.28 -21.74 -6.18
CA HIS A 51 14.16 -22.89 -6.11
C HIS A 51 14.98 -22.80 -4.83
N GLY A 52 14.90 -23.79 -3.95
CA GLY A 52 15.64 -23.81 -2.70
C GLY A 52 14.76 -24.01 -1.47
N PRO A 53 15.29 -23.80 -0.25
CA PRO A 53 14.61 -24.17 0.98
C PRO A 53 13.29 -23.42 1.22
N TYR A 54 13.09 -22.24 0.62
CA TYR A 54 11.88 -21.42 0.75
C TYR A 54 10.92 -21.55 -0.45
N SER A 55 11.16 -22.50 -1.37
CA SER A 55 10.38 -22.61 -2.62
C SER A 55 8.89 -22.84 -2.39
N GLN A 56 8.52 -23.61 -1.37
CA GLN A 56 7.12 -23.86 -1.04
C GLN A 56 6.42 -22.56 -0.58
N GLN A 57 7.03 -21.84 0.36
CA GLN A 57 6.49 -20.57 0.85
C GLN A 57 6.42 -19.52 -0.27
N ALA A 58 7.45 -19.45 -1.10
CA ALA A 58 7.48 -18.53 -2.24
C ALA A 58 6.32 -18.80 -3.22
N ARG A 59 6.03 -20.05 -3.54
CA ARG A 59 4.91 -20.43 -4.42
C ARG A 59 3.56 -20.14 -3.82
N MET A 60 3.38 -20.41 -2.51
CA MET A 60 2.14 -20.05 -1.80
C MET A 60 1.90 -18.54 -1.82
N THR A 61 2.92 -17.75 -1.49
CA THR A 61 2.84 -16.29 -1.50
C THR A 61 2.61 -15.74 -2.91
N ALA A 62 3.27 -16.30 -3.92
CA ALA A 62 3.06 -15.95 -5.32
C ALA A 62 1.60 -16.24 -5.78
N GLY A 63 0.99 -17.31 -5.27
CA GLY A 63 -0.42 -17.61 -5.50
C GLY A 63 -1.36 -16.56 -4.90
N LEU A 64 -1.06 -16.07 -3.69
CA LEU A 64 -1.83 -15.00 -3.04
C LEU A 64 -1.70 -13.66 -3.80
N LEU A 65 -0.49 -13.31 -4.24
CA LEU A 65 -0.26 -12.10 -5.05
C LEU A 65 -1.05 -12.15 -6.36
N GLY A 66 -1.11 -13.31 -7.02
CA GLY A 66 -1.92 -13.49 -8.23
C GLY A 66 -3.44 -13.39 -8.01
N GLY A 67 -3.91 -13.42 -6.77
CA GLY A 67 -5.32 -13.21 -6.44
C GLY A 67 -5.80 -11.79 -6.73
N ALA A 68 -4.96 -10.78 -6.51
CA ALA A 68 -5.28 -9.39 -6.81
C ALA A 68 -5.52 -9.17 -8.32
N ASP A 69 -4.75 -9.85 -9.18
CA ASP A 69 -4.88 -9.78 -10.64
C ASP A 69 -6.17 -10.44 -11.15
N ARG A 70 -6.69 -11.42 -10.41
CA ARG A 70 -7.94 -12.14 -10.78
C ARG A 70 -9.22 -11.41 -10.37
N GLY A 71 -9.16 -10.11 -10.11
CA GLY A 71 -10.33 -9.29 -9.81
C GLY A 71 -10.68 -9.13 -8.34
N HIS A 72 -9.87 -9.64 -7.42
CA HIS A 72 -10.07 -9.49 -5.98
C HIS A 72 -9.54 -8.16 -5.40
N GLY A 73 -8.81 -7.37 -6.21
CA GLY A 73 -8.33 -6.04 -5.84
C GLY A 73 -9.29 -4.93 -6.26
N ALA A 74 -9.27 -3.81 -5.54
CA ALA A 74 -10.00 -2.61 -5.94
C ALA A 74 -9.34 -1.98 -7.20
N ALA A 75 -10.14 -1.19 -7.94
CA ALA A 75 -9.61 -0.43 -9.06
C ALA A 75 -8.68 0.71 -8.57
N PRO A 76 -7.65 1.12 -9.34
CA PRO A 76 -6.76 2.22 -8.98
C PRO A 76 -7.48 3.54 -8.68
N GLU A 77 -8.64 3.77 -9.29
CA GLU A 77 -9.50 4.93 -9.07
C GLU A 77 -10.00 5.04 -7.62
N ALA A 78 -10.01 3.94 -6.87
CA ALA A 78 -10.35 3.97 -5.44
C ALA A 78 -9.32 4.80 -4.64
N VAL A 79 -8.04 4.68 -4.98
CA VAL A 79 -6.97 5.49 -4.38
C VAL A 79 -7.10 6.95 -4.79
N ALA A 80 -7.36 7.22 -6.07
CA ALA A 80 -7.56 8.58 -6.57
C ALA A 80 -8.74 9.27 -5.86
N ARG A 81 -9.85 8.57 -5.63
CA ARG A 81 -10.98 9.09 -4.86
C ARG A 81 -10.61 9.40 -3.42
N ALA A 82 -9.89 8.50 -2.74
CA ALA A 82 -9.45 8.75 -1.37
C ALA A 82 -8.56 10.00 -1.26
N VAL A 83 -7.69 10.23 -2.24
CA VAL A 83 -6.86 11.44 -2.32
C VAL A 83 -7.73 12.68 -2.56
N ALA A 84 -8.67 12.62 -3.50
CA ALA A 84 -9.58 13.72 -3.79
C ALA A 84 -10.46 14.08 -2.57
N ASP A 85 -10.96 13.08 -1.86
CA ASP A 85 -11.75 13.26 -0.64
C ASP A 85 -10.92 13.94 0.46
N ALA A 86 -9.66 13.53 0.63
CA ALA A 86 -8.76 14.13 1.60
C ALA A 86 -8.47 15.61 1.28
N LEU A 87 -8.23 15.92 0.00
CA LEU A 87 -7.94 17.29 -0.46
C LEU A 87 -9.16 18.22 -0.38
N SER A 88 -10.38 17.67 -0.52
CA SER A 88 -11.61 18.46 -0.49
C SER A 88 -12.19 18.65 0.92
N ALA A 89 -11.73 17.87 1.89
CA ALA A 89 -12.25 17.93 3.24
C ALA A 89 -11.74 19.12 4.03
N ASN A 90 -12.62 19.86 4.70
CA ASN A 90 -12.21 20.94 5.62
C ASN A 90 -11.42 20.43 6.84
N ARG A 91 -11.68 19.18 7.24
CA ARG A 91 -10.96 18.45 8.28
C ARG A 91 -10.72 17.02 7.81
N PRO A 92 -9.62 16.77 7.09
CA PRO A 92 -9.35 15.45 6.58
C PRO A 92 -9.08 14.44 7.71
N LYS A 93 -9.43 13.20 7.47
CA LYS A 93 -9.03 12.11 8.37
C LYS A 93 -7.52 11.93 8.29
N THR A 94 -6.91 11.48 9.37
CA THR A 94 -5.46 11.20 9.38
C THR A 94 -5.09 10.00 8.50
N ARG A 95 -6.05 9.06 8.30
CA ARG A 95 -5.89 7.86 7.46
C ARG A 95 -7.14 7.57 6.64
N TYR A 96 -6.92 7.23 5.37
CA TYR A 96 -7.93 6.72 4.44
C TYR A 96 -7.57 5.30 4.05
N ARG A 97 -8.53 4.39 4.17
CA ARG A 97 -8.37 2.96 3.85
C ARG A 97 -9.30 2.54 2.74
#